data_811e581d090b128434f18057c7b422bb
#
_entry.id   811e581d090b128434f18057c7b422bb
#
_cell.length_a   1.000
_cell.length_b   1.000
_cell.length_c   1.000
_cell.angle_alpha   90.00
_cell.angle_beta   90.00
_cell.angle_gamma   90.00
#
_symmetry.space_group_name_H-M   'P 1'
#
loop_
_entity.id
_entity.type
_entity.pdbx_description
1 polymer ?
#
loop_
_entity_poly.entity_id
_entity_poly.type
_entity_poly.pdbx_seq_one_letter_code
_entity_poly.pdbx_strand_id
1 'polypeptide(L)'
;MADMQERRRAAGRGAEPLDSVVLTGGAILQDGEPADSPRAIAQAGPRAAMLLHRAADAELAGLPMMTPMPPAVAEAVVGYVALARRFTPQGAHYLENHRGHLMFVKPEERPFVTAELIRRTTYTATEKELKERFAALADAGYSEIAVQIVPGQEHAIEDWGRIRRAFA
;
A
#
# COMPACT_ATOMS: atom_id res chain seq x y z
N MET A 1 17.67 -0.55 0.08
CA MET A 1 18.55 -0.47 1.28
C MET A 1 20.03 -0.45 0.90
N ALA A 2 20.55 -1.39 0.12
CA ALA A 2 21.99 -1.47 -0.25
C ALA A 2 22.55 -0.17 -0.87
N ASP A 3 21.86 0.39 -1.86
CA ASP A 3 22.26 1.67 -2.49
C ASP A 3 22.30 2.85 -1.50
N MET A 4 21.36 2.90 -0.56
CA MET A 4 21.33 3.92 0.48
C MET A 4 22.53 3.77 1.45
N GLN A 5 22.84 2.54 1.85
CA GLN A 5 24.00 2.26 2.69
C GLN A 5 25.32 2.58 1.97
N GLU A 6 25.42 2.30 0.67
CA GLU A 6 26.60 2.66 -0.14
C GLU A 6 26.80 4.17 -0.22
N ARG A 7 25.75 4.94 -0.52
CA ARG A 7 25.82 6.42 -0.53
C ARG A 7 26.20 7.00 0.82
N ARG A 8 25.73 6.41 1.92
CA ARG A 8 26.14 6.81 3.27
C ARG A 8 27.61 6.57 3.52
N ARG A 9 28.14 5.40 3.10
CA ARG A 9 29.58 5.11 3.19
C ARG A 9 30.40 6.10 2.38
N ALA A 10 29.98 6.38 1.15
CA ALA A 10 30.64 7.36 0.28
C ALA A 10 30.65 8.79 0.89
N ALA A 11 29.63 9.12 1.67
CA ALA A 11 29.52 10.39 2.41
C ALA A 11 30.26 10.39 3.76
N GLY A 12 31.06 9.36 4.08
CA GLY A 12 31.78 9.26 5.35
C GLY A 12 30.90 8.88 6.58
N ARG A 13 29.64 8.53 6.36
CA ARG A 13 28.66 8.23 7.41
C ARG A 13 28.39 6.73 7.59
N GLY A 14 29.30 5.89 7.10
CA GLY A 14 29.10 4.43 7.11
C GLY A 14 29.08 3.77 8.50
N ALA A 15 29.69 4.39 9.51
CA ALA A 15 29.73 3.90 10.88
C ALA A 15 28.45 4.26 11.69
N GLU A 16 27.65 5.22 11.22
CA GLU A 16 26.43 5.60 11.89
C GLU A 16 25.32 4.55 11.66
N PRO A 17 24.52 4.18 12.68
CA PRO A 17 23.35 3.33 12.47
C PRO A 17 22.37 4.01 11.51
N LEU A 18 21.68 3.22 10.71
CA LEU A 18 20.63 3.67 9.82
C LEU A 18 19.32 3.09 10.28
N ASP A 19 18.55 3.87 11.03
CA ASP A 19 17.18 3.53 11.33
C ASP A 19 16.32 3.72 10.09
N SER A 20 15.53 2.73 9.78
CA SER A 20 14.71 2.72 8.57
C SER A 20 13.34 2.14 8.87
N VAL A 21 12.30 2.84 8.43
CA VAL A 21 10.90 2.45 8.65
C VAL A 21 10.23 2.17 7.31
N VAL A 22 9.59 1.01 7.21
CA VAL A 22 8.63 0.73 6.12
C VAL A 22 7.23 1.09 6.61
N LEU A 23 6.65 2.17 6.09
CA LEU A 23 5.25 2.52 6.36
C LEU A 23 4.35 1.80 5.34
N THR A 24 3.43 1.01 5.84
CA THR A 24 2.50 0.24 5.01
C THR A 24 1.11 0.13 5.62
N GLY A 25 0.19 -0.51 4.90
CA GLY A 25 -1.05 -1.08 5.38
C GLY A 25 -1.19 -2.49 4.84
N GLY A 26 -2.16 -3.23 5.32
CA GLY A 26 -2.37 -4.60 4.85
C GLY A 26 -3.42 -5.34 5.67
N ALA A 27 -3.65 -6.58 5.28
CA ALA A 27 -4.51 -7.52 6.00
C ALA A 27 -3.82 -8.88 6.14
N ILE A 28 -3.95 -9.50 7.31
CA ILE A 28 -3.48 -10.88 7.50
C ILE A 28 -4.60 -11.80 7.04
N LEU A 29 -4.38 -12.47 5.90
CA LEU A 29 -5.38 -13.36 5.32
C LEU A 29 -5.50 -14.66 6.10
N GLN A 30 -6.72 -15.15 6.22
CA GLN A 30 -6.99 -16.51 6.65
C GLN A 30 -6.64 -17.50 5.52
N ASP A 31 -6.51 -18.78 5.85
CA ASP A 31 -6.27 -19.82 4.84
C ASP A 31 -7.40 -19.85 3.81
N GLY A 32 -7.03 -19.72 2.54
CA GLY A 32 -7.98 -19.66 1.43
C GLY A 32 -8.74 -18.34 1.26
N GLU A 33 -8.49 -17.34 2.10
CA GLU A 33 -9.15 -16.03 1.97
C GLU A 33 -8.59 -15.24 0.79
N PRO A 34 -9.45 -14.78 -0.14
CA PRO A 34 -8.99 -13.93 -1.23
C PRO A 34 -8.59 -12.53 -0.72
N ALA A 35 -7.56 -11.94 -1.34
CA ALA A 35 -7.07 -10.62 -0.93
C ALA A 35 -8.07 -9.48 -1.18
N ASP A 36 -9.11 -9.72 -1.96
CA ASP A 36 -10.23 -8.80 -2.19
C ASP A 36 -11.52 -9.24 -1.47
N SER A 37 -11.41 -10.05 -0.42
CA SER A 37 -12.53 -10.31 0.48
C SER A 37 -13.04 -8.99 1.10
N PRO A 38 -14.30 -8.90 1.50
CA PRO A 38 -14.82 -7.68 2.15
C PRO A 38 -13.95 -7.22 3.34
N ARG A 39 -13.45 -8.15 4.15
CA ARG A 39 -12.58 -7.88 5.28
C ARG A 39 -11.22 -7.35 4.83
N ALA A 40 -10.57 -8.02 3.89
CA ALA A 40 -9.26 -7.61 3.39
C ALA A 40 -9.33 -6.24 2.72
N ILE A 41 -10.40 -5.93 1.98
CA ILE A 41 -10.61 -4.60 1.40
C ILE A 41 -10.82 -3.55 2.47
N ALA A 42 -11.58 -3.84 3.54
CA ALA A 42 -11.76 -2.89 4.62
C ALA A 42 -10.42 -2.53 5.29
N GLN A 43 -9.50 -3.49 5.43
CA GLN A 43 -8.20 -3.29 6.08
C GLN A 43 -7.11 -2.75 5.14
N ALA A 44 -7.05 -3.21 3.90
CA ALA A 44 -5.94 -2.95 2.97
C ALA A 44 -6.34 -2.09 1.76
N GLY A 45 -7.63 -2.09 1.41
CA GLY A 45 -8.15 -1.41 0.23
C GLY A 45 -7.85 0.09 0.18
N PRO A 46 -8.02 0.84 1.29
CA PRO A 46 -7.72 2.29 1.29
C PRO A 46 -6.26 2.58 0.93
N ARG A 47 -5.32 1.75 1.38
CA ARG A 47 -3.90 1.85 1.02
C ARG A 47 -3.66 1.45 -0.43
N ALA A 48 -4.32 0.40 -0.91
CA ALA A 48 -4.21 -0.04 -2.30
C ALA A 48 -4.77 1.00 -3.28
N ALA A 49 -5.87 1.67 -2.94
CA ALA A 49 -6.47 2.73 -3.76
C ALA A 49 -5.55 3.93 -4.00
N MET A 50 -4.51 4.15 -3.18
CA MET A 50 -3.53 5.21 -3.42
C MET A 50 -2.87 5.14 -4.80
N LEU A 51 -2.63 3.93 -5.33
CA LEU A 51 -2.08 3.80 -6.68
C LEU A 51 -3.06 4.32 -7.73
N LEU A 52 -4.35 4.05 -7.56
CA LEU A 52 -5.42 4.54 -8.42
C LEU A 52 -5.50 6.07 -8.37
N HIS A 53 -5.50 6.64 -7.16
CA HIS A 53 -5.55 8.09 -6.95
C HIS A 53 -4.36 8.80 -7.60
N ARG A 54 -3.15 8.29 -7.37
CA ARG A 54 -1.92 8.85 -7.97
C ARG A 54 -1.92 8.77 -9.49
N ALA A 55 -2.43 7.66 -10.05
CA ALA A 55 -2.53 7.50 -11.49
C ALA A 55 -3.53 8.50 -12.10
N ALA A 56 -4.67 8.69 -11.44
CA ALA A 56 -5.67 9.67 -11.87
C ALA A 56 -5.13 11.10 -11.80
N ASP A 57 -4.46 11.47 -10.69
CA ASP A 57 -3.88 12.82 -10.55
C ASP A 57 -2.81 13.09 -11.60
N ALA A 58 -1.91 12.12 -11.85
CA ALA A 58 -0.87 12.28 -12.88
C ALA A 58 -1.49 12.45 -14.28
N GLU A 59 -2.42 11.58 -14.65
CA GLU A 59 -3.09 11.63 -15.95
C GLU A 59 -3.88 12.92 -16.15
N LEU A 60 -4.66 13.34 -15.15
CA LEU A 60 -5.50 14.54 -15.24
C LEU A 60 -4.69 15.83 -15.19
N ALA A 61 -3.49 15.80 -14.61
CA ALA A 61 -2.55 16.91 -14.63
C ALA A 61 -1.61 16.89 -15.85
N GLY A 62 -1.70 15.89 -16.72
CA GLY A 62 -0.77 15.73 -17.85
C GLY A 62 0.68 15.44 -17.41
N LEU A 63 0.86 14.82 -16.25
CA LEU A 63 2.17 14.52 -15.69
C LEU A 63 2.51 13.03 -15.90
N PRO A 64 3.80 12.70 -16.06
CA PRO A 64 4.21 11.30 -16.12
C PRO A 64 4.00 10.61 -14.78
N MET A 65 3.62 9.34 -14.80
CA MET A 65 3.65 8.50 -13.62
C MET A 65 5.10 8.35 -13.13
N MET A 66 5.34 8.70 -11.87
CA MET A 66 6.68 8.60 -11.27
C MET A 66 7.15 7.16 -11.06
N THR A 67 6.24 6.21 -11.06
CA THR A 67 6.54 4.79 -10.88
C THR A 67 5.90 4.02 -12.04
N PRO A 68 6.65 3.13 -12.72
CA PRO A 68 6.07 2.29 -13.76
C PRO A 68 4.86 1.51 -13.25
N MET A 69 3.80 1.48 -14.05
CA MET A 69 2.59 0.73 -13.74
C MET A 69 2.82 -0.77 -13.95
N PRO A 70 2.62 -1.61 -12.93
CA PRO A 70 2.67 -3.05 -13.14
C PRO A 70 1.58 -3.50 -14.14
N PRO A 71 1.91 -4.29 -15.18
CA PRO A 71 0.93 -4.72 -16.17
C PRO A 71 -0.32 -5.39 -15.56
N ALA A 72 -0.12 -6.13 -14.47
CA ALA A 72 -1.20 -6.87 -13.80
C ALA A 72 -2.29 -5.98 -13.17
N VAL A 73 -2.04 -4.68 -12.98
CA VAL A 73 -3.02 -3.72 -12.42
C VAL A 73 -3.43 -2.64 -13.43
N ALA A 74 -2.89 -2.70 -14.65
CA ALA A 74 -3.09 -1.67 -15.66
C ALA A 74 -4.57 -1.46 -16.00
N GLU A 75 -5.34 -2.55 -16.15
CA GLU A 75 -6.77 -2.48 -16.46
C GLU A 75 -7.56 -1.74 -15.35
N ALA A 76 -7.32 -2.09 -14.10
CA ALA A 76 -7.96 -1.43 -12.96
C ALA A 76 -7.64 0.07 -12.92
N VAL A 77 -6.38 0.43 -13.19
CA VAL A 77 -5.96 1.83 -13.24
C VAL A 77 -6.60 2.58 -14.39
N VAL A 78 -6.62 2.02 -15.61
CA VAL A 78 -7.27 2.65 -16.77
C VAL A 78 -8.76 2.88 -16.50
N GLY A 79 -9.44 1.87 -15.96
CA GLY A 79 -10.85 1.98 -15.59
C GLY A 79 -11.09 3.06 -14.53
N TYR A 80 -10.25 3.13 -13.51
CA TYR A 80 -10.35 4.15 -12.47
C TYR A 80 -10.09 5.57 -13.00
N VAL A 81 -9.08 5.76 -13.84
CA VAL A 81 -8.80 7.05 -14.49
C VAL A 81 -10.01 7.51 -15.33
N ALA A 82 -10.67 6.61 -16.05
CA ALA A 82 -11.89 6.91 -16.79
C ALA A 82 -13.05 7.33 -15.86
N LEU A 83 -13.14 6.75 -14.67
CA LEU A 83 -14.06 7.21 -13.62
C LEU A 83 -13.69 8.61 -13.12
N ALA A 84 -12.42 8.83 -12.77
CA ALA A 84 -11.94 10.09 -12.18
C ALA A 84 -12.12 11.30 -13.12
N ARG A 85 -12.06 11.10 -14.43
CA ARG A 85 -12.38 12.15 -15.43
C ARG A 85 -13.80 12.71 -15.32
N ARG A 86 -14.70 12.01 -14.64
CA ARG A 86 -16.10 12.43 -14.43
C ARG A 86 -16.33 13.08 -13.08
N PHE A 87 -15.32 13.19 -12.23
CA PHE A 87 -15.44 13.84 -10.93
C PHE A 87 -15.69 15.34 -11.07
N THR A 88 -16.50 15.87 -10.16
CA THR A 88 -16.87 17.28 -10.16
C THR A 88 -16.49 17.95 -8.84
N PRO A 89 -16.15 19.25 -8.86
CA PRO A 89 -16.03 20.12 -10.06
C PRO A 89 -14.77 19.79 -10.86
N GLN A 90 -14.84 19.92 -12.19
CA GLN A 90 -13.73 19.52 -13.08
C GLN A 90 -12.40 20.22 -12.80
N GLY A 91 -12.42 21.46 -12.34
CA GLY A 91 -11.20 22.20 -11.94
C GLY A 91 -10.62 21.76 -10.58
N ALA A 92 -11.32 20.91 -9.83
CA ALA A 92 -10.91 20.44 -8.51
C ALA A 92 -11.32 18.97 -8.27
N HIS A 93 -11.26 18.14 -9.30
CA HIS A 93 -11.61 16.72 -9.23
C HIS A 93 -10.78 15.96 -8.18
N TYR A 94 -9.60 16.46 -7.81
CA TYR A 94 -8.78 15.91 -6.73
C TYR A 94 -9.51 15.85 -5.37
N LEU A 95 -10.48 16.75 -5.12
CA LEU A 95 -11.28 16.72 -3.90
C LEU A 95 -12.09 15.42 -3.80
N GLU A 96 -12.70 15.00 -4.91
CA GLU A 96 -13.42 13.74 -4.97
C GLU A 96 -12.48 12.55 -5.09
N ASN A 97 -11.38 12.69 -5.84
CA ASN A 97 -10.36 11.65 -5.96
C ASN A 97 -9.81 11.23 -4.58
N HIS A 98 -9.52 12.20 -3.71
CA HIS A 98 -8.95 11.94 -2.39
C HIS A 98 -9.98 11.91 -1.24
N ARG A 99 -11.27 11.94 -1.52
CA ARG A 99 -12.29 11.79 -0.49
C ARG A 99 -12.15 10.45 0.22
N GLY A 100 -11.91 10.47 1.54
CA GLY A 100 -11.66 9.27 2.34
C GLY A 100 -10.30 8.60 2.11
N HIS A 101 -9.34 9.33 1.55
CA HIS A 101 -7.97 8.83 1.31
C HIS A 101 -7.36 8.15 2.54
N LEU A 102 -6.91 6.91 2.40
CA LEU A 102 -6.36 6.05 3.46
C LEU A 102 -7.35 5.67 4.58
N MET A 103 -8.61 6.07 4.51
CA MET A 103 -9.61 5.81 5.56
C MET A 103 -10.66 4.79 5.13
N PHE A 104 -11.11 4.84 3.90
CA PHE A 104 -12.08 3.89 3.34
C PHE A 104 -12.00 3.83 1.83
N VAL A 105 -12.52 2.76 1.24
CA VAL A 105 -12.71 2.62 -0.20
C VAL A 105 -14.12 3.11 -0.54
N LYS A 106 -14.23 4.08 -1.45
CA LYS A 106 -15.52 4.58 -1.93
C LYS A 106 -16.27 3.49 -2.70
N PRO A 107 -17.62 3.45 -2.69
CA PRO A 107 -18.38 2.46 -3.44
C PRO A 107 -18.00 2.40 -4.93
N GLU A 108 -17.78 3.55 -5.54
CA GLU A 108 -17.39 3.68 -6.95
C GLU A 108 -15.96 3.23 -7.24
N GLU A 109 -15.08 3.20 -6.24
CA GLU A 109 -13.70 2.70 -6.36
C GLU A 109 -13.63 1.18 -6.22
N ARG A 110 -14.61 0.60 -5.52
CA ARG A 110 -14.61 -0.81 -5.14
C ARG A 110 -14.31 -1.77 -6.31
N PRO A 111 -14.86 -1.57 -7.53
CA PRO A 111 -14.59 -2.44 -8.67
C PRO A 111 -13.12 -2.45 -9.13
N PHE A 112 -12.35 -1.42 -8.80
CA PHE A 112 -10.96 -1.27 -9.21
C PHE A 112 -9.96 -1.72 -8.13
N VAL A 113 -10.43 -1.92 -6.89
CA VAL A 113 -9.63 -2.44 -5.77
C VAL A 113 -9.63 -3.97 -5.84
N THR A 114 -8.81 -4.50 -6.75
CA THR A 114 -8.71 -5.93 -7.05
C THR A 114 -7.75 -6.64 -6.10
N ALA A 115 -7.85 -7.98 -6.01
CA ALA A 115 -6.93 -8.80 -5.24
C ALA A 115 -5.46 -8.56 -5.64
N GLU A 116 -5.20 -8.42 -6.94
CA GLU A 116 -3.86 -8.18 -7.46
C GLU A 116 -3.33 -6.79 -7.05
N LEU A 117 -4.18 -5.75 -7.14
CA LEU A 117 -3.82 -4.40 -6.68
C LEU A 117 -3.44 -4.42 -5.19
N ILE A 118 -4.26 -5.04 -4.35
CA ILE A 118 -4.01 -5.16 -2.91
C ILE A 118 -2.69 -5.88 -2.64
N ARG A 119 -2.47 -7.05 -3.23
CA ARG A 119 -1.25 -7.85 -3.01
C ARG A 119 0.02 -7.12 -3.42
N ARG A 120 -0.03 -6.29 -4.47
CA ARG A 120 1.15 -5.56 -4.98
C ARG A 120 1.45 -4.26 -4.25
N THR A 121 0.45 -3.66 -3.63
CA THR A 121 0.61 -2.32 -3.05
C THR A 121 0.55 -2.30 -1.53
N THR A 122 0.25 -3.45 -0.92
CA THR A 122 0.13 -3.60 0.53
C THR A 122 0.81 -4.88 1.03
N TYR A 123 1.01 -4.96 2.34
CA TYR A 123 1.42 -6.20 3.00
C TYR A 123 0.18 -7.05 3.35
N THR A 124 -0.52 -7.52 2.31
CA THR A 124 -1.68 -8.41 2.44
C THR A 124 -1.32 -9.81 1.98
N ALA A 125 -1.26 -10.73 2.92
CA ALA A 125 -0.90 -12.14 2.70
C ALA A 125 -1.24 -12.96 3.95
N THR A 126 -1.04 -14.27 3.90
CA THR A 126 -1.14 -15.13 5.08
C THR A 126 -0.08 -14.79 6.13
N GLU A 127 -0.32 -15.17 7.38
CA GLU A 127 0.65 -14.95 8.47
C GLU A 127 2.03 -15.53 8.14
N LYS A 128 2.08 -16.72 7.54
CA LYS A 128 3.33 -17.38 7.13
C LYS A 128 4.08 -16.53 6.09
N GLU A 129 3.41 -16.13 5.03
CA GLU A 129 4.01 -15.32 3.96
C GLU A 129 4.50 -13.95 4.47
N LEU A 130 3.76 -13.33 5.41
CA LEU A 130 4.17 -12.05 6.01
C LEU A 130 5.41 -12.21 6.87
N LYS A 131 5.52 -13.28 7.65
CA LYS A 131 6.73 -13.57 8.43
C LYS A 131 7.95 -13.74 7.51
N GLU A 132 7.81 -14.47 6.42
CA GLU A 132 8.89 -14.64 5.43
C GLU A 132 9.30 -13.29 4.78
N ARG A 133 8.33 -12.46 4.40
CA ARG A 133 8.60 -11.12 3.82
C ARG A 133 9.27 -10.18 4.82
N PHE A 134 8.87 -10.22 6.08
CA PHE A 134 9.45 -9.35 7.10
C PHE A 134 10.86 -9.80 7.50
N ALA A 135 11.12 -11.11 7.55
CA ALA A 135 12.46 -11.62 7.70
C ALA A 135 13.39 -11.13 6.57
N ALA A 136 12.92 -11.20 5.31
CA ALA A 136 13.69 -10.69 4.17
C ALA A 136 13.93 -9.16 4.24
N LEU A 137 13.01 -8.38 4.80
CA LEU A 137 13.23 -6.94 5.04
C LEU A 137 14.28 -6.71 6.13
N ALA A 138 14.23 -7.46 7.24
CA ALA A 138 15.24 -7.40 8.28
C ALA A 138 16.63 -7.75 7.76
N ASP A 139 16.74 -8.83 6.97
CA ASP A 139 18.00 -9.24 6.30
C ASP A 139 18.51 -8.17 5.32
N ALA A 140 17.61 -7.43 4.68
CA ALA A 140 17.96 -6.28 3.84
C ALA A 140 18.38 -5.03 4.64
N GLY A 141 18.26 -5.05 5.98
CA GLY A 141 18.68 -3.98 6.89
C GLY A 141 17.58 -2.95 7.21
N TYR A 142 16.31 -3.30 7.03
CA TYR A 142 15.21 -2.49 7.58
C TYR A 142 15.05 -2.77 9.07
N SER A 143 14.89 -1.71 9.88
CA SER A 143 14.82 -1.82 11.34
C SER A 143 13.40 -1.79 11.90
N GLU A 144 12.45 -1.26 11.15
CA GLU A 144 11.08 -1.08 11.64
C GLU A 144 10.03 -1.22 10.52
N ILE A 145 8.85 -1.72 10.89
CA ILE A 145 7.67 -1.74 10.04
C ILE A 145 6.53 -1.07 10.80
N ALA A 146 6.03 0.04 10.26
CA ALA A 146 4.86 0.74 10.77
C ALA A 146 3.63 0.36 9.92
N VAL A 147 2.64 -0.25 10.54
CA VAL A 147 1.40 -0.67 9.87
C VAL A 147 0.29 0.33 10.20
N GLN A 148 -0.26 0.94 9.17
CA GLN A 148 -1.45 1.78 9.32
C GLN A 148 -2.67 0.90 9.54
N ILE A 149 -3.40 1.13 10.62
CA ILE A 149 -4.70 0.54 10.88
C ILE A 149 -5.79 1.50 10.41
N VAL A 150 -6.71 0.98 9.61
CA VAL A 150 -7.84 1.76 9.08
C VAL A 150 -8.88 1.97 10.20
N PRO A 151 -9.46 3.17 10.35
CA PRO A 151 -10.53 3.42 11.31
C PRO A 151 -11.68 2.40 11.17
N GLY A 152 -12.14 1.85 12.31
CA GLY A 152 -13.13 0.79 12.35
C GLY A 152 -12.57 -0.62 12.14
N GLN A 153 -11.25 -0.76 11.95
CA GLN A 153 -10.56 -2.05 11.81
C GLN A 153 -9.55 -2.28 12.94
N GLU A 154 -9.78 -1.71 14.13
CA GLU A 154 -8.86 -1.75 15.27
C GLU A 154 -8.58 -3.17 15.77
N HIS A 155 -9.49 -4.12 15.53
CA HIS A 155 -9.29 -5.54 15.82
C HIS A 155 -8.09 -6.15 15.08
N ALA A 156 -7.68 -5.57 13.95
CA ALA A 156 -6.47 -5.98 13.22
C ALA A 156 -5.18 -5.77 14.03
N ILE A 157 -5.20 -4.94 15.08
CA ILE A 157 -4.05 -4.73 15.97
C ILE A 157 -3.62 -6.05 16.62
N GLU A 158 -4.57 -6.89 17.01
CA GLU A 158 -4.28 -8.19 17.60
C GLU A 158 -3.62 -9.14 16.59
N ASP A 159 -4.10 -9.13 15.35
CA ASP A 159 -3.55 -9.93 14.28
C ASP A 159 -2.09 -9.52 14.00
N TRP A 160 -1.84 -8.23 13.82
CA TRP A 160 -0.48 -7.70 13.65
C TRP A 160 0.40 -7.93 14.88
N GLY A 161 -0.18 -7.91 16.07
CA GLY A 161 0.49 -8.28 17.32
C GLY A 161 1.03 -9.72 17.35
N ARG A 162 0.33 -10.66 16.69
CA ARG A 162 0.83 -12.05 16.52
C ARG A 162 2.06 -12.09 15.62
N ILE A 163 2.04 -11.34 14.51
CA ILE A 163 3.22 -11.22 13.63
C ILE A 163 4.40 -10.66 14.41
N ARG A 164 4.21 -9.54 15.12
CA ARG A 164 5.27 -8.90 15.90
C ARG A 164 5.94 -9.86 16.88
N ARG A 165 5.18 -10.69 17.58
CA ARG A 165 5.71 -11.65 18.57
C ARG A 165 6.65 -12.70 17.95
N ALA A 166 6.59 -12.92 16.65
CA ALA A 166 7.52 -13.84 15.96
C ALA A 166 8.91 -13.24 15.72
N PHE A 167 9.07 -11.92 15.94
CA PHE A 167 10.33 -11.16 15.76
C PHE A 167 10.81 -10.49 17.06
N ALA A 168 10.21 -10.84 18.21
CA ALA A 168 10.57 -10.31 19.53
C ALA A 168 11.66 -11.15 20.22
#